data_5313b7d6b83088af6e6faafb840b2f2b
#
_entry.id   5313b7d6b83088af6e6faafb840b2f2b
#
_cell.length_a   1.000
_cell.length_b   1.000
_cell.length_c   1.000
_cell.angle_alpha   90.00
_cell.angle_beta   90.00
_cell.angle_gamma   90.00
#
_symmetry.space_group_name_H-M   'P 1'
#
loop_
_entity.id
_entity.type
_entity.pdbx_description
1 polymer ?
#
loop_
_entity_poly.entity_id
_entity_poly.type
_entity_poly.pdbx_seq_one_letter_code
_entity_poly.pdbx_strand_id
1 'polypeptide(L)'
;MVLASRTQSNLKKSKTSFNKIQHADTLAPGKRFSADNKITDLLYLLDAHRKYHVDASSVFKLIKNRFIEIKNELGLKQPIEKELDAFYTNLNQMSQAVIVSRGEYFCAKLMAEYLGYAFVDAKDIIRFKLDKSIDWDATSAKLQAKYAQYDHFVFPGFYGTSANGHIQVFPRGGGDITGAILAKCLHADVYENWTDVSGFLMADPTIVKNPKGITHITYSELRELSYMGASVLHEEAIFPVKEANIPIHILNTNRPQDAGTIIQEHSKVKSGYPITGIAGKKDFMSIYVYKKHMSNEVGFIRKALSILEKYHISIEHIPSGIDSFNIVVEKKEIEESLYEILAHFKDELKPDKLTVQEDLALISTVGKNMSD
;
A
#
# COMPACT_ATOMS: atom_id res chain seq x y z
N MET A 1 -5.27 4.04 -18.78
CA MET A 1 -5.64 2.99 -17.83
C MET A 1 -4.41 2.21 -17.45
N VAL A 2 -4.12 2.10 -16.16
CA VAL A 2 -2.92 1.42 -15.63
C VAL A 2 -3.40 0.28 -14.74
N LEU A 3 -2.79 -0.90 -14.84
CA LEU A 3 -3.26 -2.11 -14.20
C LEU A 3 -2.17 -2.79 -13.38
N ALA A 4 -2.48 -3.11 -12.12
CA ALA A 4 -1.63 -3.92 -11.24
C ALA A 4 -2.31 -5.27 -10.94
N SER A 5 -1.61 -6.39 -11.11
CA SER A 5 -2.13 -7.74 -10.85
C SER A 5 -1.31 -8.48 -9.80
N ARG A 6 -1.98 -9.06 -8.79
CA ARG A 6 -1.35 -9.64 -7.59
C ARG A 6 -1.11 -11.16 -7.62
N THR A 7 -1.67 -11.94 -8.55
CA THR A 7 -1.57 -13.40 -8.49
C THR A 7 -1.41 -14.09 -9.85
N GLN A 8 -0.76 -15.26 -9.85
CA GLN A 8 -0.57 -16.10 -11.04
C GLN A 8 -1.89 -16.59 -11.70
N SER A 9 -2.91 -16.87 -10.88
CA SER A 9 -4.23 -17.24 -11.40
C SER A 9 -4.86 -16.14 -12.26
N ASN A 10 -4.41 -14.92 -12.10
CA ASN A 10 -4.90 -13.75 -12.82
C ASN A 10 -4.33 -13.63 -14.24
N LEU A 11 -3.16 -14.23 -14.52
CA LEU A 11 -2.56 -14.20 -15.86
C LEU A 11 -3.48 -14.81 -16.92
N LYS A 12 -4.12 -15.95 -16.66
CA LYS A 12 -5.07 -16.59 -17.61
C LYS A 12 -6.38 -15.81 -17.73
N LYS A 13 -6.88 -15.22 -16.65
CA LYS A 13 -8.16 -14.50 -16.61
C LYS A 13 -8.05 -13.09 -17.19
N SER A 14 -6.90 -12.47 -17.10
CA SER A 14 -6.70 -11.07 -17.46
C SER A 14 -6.71 -10.81 -18.97
N LYS A 15 -6.41 -11.82 -19.83
CA LYS A 15 -6.36 -11.60 -21.30
C LYS A 15 -7.64 -11.01 -21.89
N THR A 16 -8.82 -11.43 -21.41
CA THR A 16 -10.10 -10.89 -21.88
C THR A 16 -10.36 -9.46 -21.40
N SER A 17 -9.92 -9.14 -20.19
CA SER A 17 -10.04 -7.80 -19.59
C SER A 17 -8.98 -6.84 -20.16
N PHE A 18 -7.77 -7.32 -20.42
CA PHE A 18 -6.64 -6.56 -20.95
C PHE A 18 -6.84 -6.06 -22.40
N ASN A 19 -7.70 -6.65 -23.20
CA ASN A 19 -7.99 -6.14 -24.55
C ASN A 19 -8.57 -4.72 -24.58
N LYS A 20 -8.87 -4.13 -23.43
CA LYS A 20 -9.33 -2.73 -23.28
C LYS A 20 -8.31 -1.81 -22.59
N ILE A 21 -7.12 -2.31 -22.25
CA ILE A 21 -6.15 -1.63 -21.40
C ILE A 21 -4.91 -1.26 -22.21
N GLN A 22 -4.49 0.00 -22.12
CA GLN A 22 -3.29 0.46 -22.82
C GLN A 22 -1.98 0.12 -22.11
N HIS A 23 -2.00 -0.08 -20.79
CA HIS A 23 -0.79 -0.32 -19.99
C HIS A 23 -1.04 -1.36 -18.90
N ALA A 24 -0.03 -2.16 -18.58
CA ALA A 24 -0.07 -3.12 -17.50
C ALA A 24 1.17 -2.98 -16.60
N ASP A 25 0.92 -2.84 -15.31
CA ASP A 25 1.93 -2.99 -14.26
C ASP A 25 1.86 -4.41 -13.69
N THR A 26 2.98 -4.97 -13.25
CA THR A 26 3.04 -6.33 -12.72
C THR A 26 3.69 -6.37 -11.35
N LEU A 27 3.21 -7.32 -10.55
CA LEU A 27 3.79 -7.70 -9.28
C LEU A 27 4.47 -9.06 -9.39
N ALA A 28 5.38 -9.34 -8.47
CA ALA A 28 5.98 -10.66 -8.36
C ALA A 28 4.90 -11.73 -8.12
N PRO A 29 5.09 -12.97 -8.62
CA PRO A 29 4.14 -14.04 -8.44
C PRO A 29 3.85 -14.30 -6.96
N GLY A 30 2.55 -14.29 -6.62
CA GLY A 30 2.07 -14.63 -5.30
C GLY A 30 2.10 -16.13 -5.01
N LYS A 31 1.44 -16.53 -3.92
CA LYS A 31 1.25 -17.95 -3.57
C LYS A 31 0.31 -18.62 -4.54
N ARG A 32 0.64 -19.86 -4.96
CA ARG A 32 -0.25 -20.74 -5.71
C ARG A 32 -1.17 -21.53 -4.75
N PHE A 33 -0.57 -22.01 -3.65
CA PHE A 33 -1.23 -22.72 -2.56
C PHE A 33 -0.95 -22.02 -1.24
N SER A 34 -1.74 -22.30 -0.22
CA SER A 34 -1.58 -21.69 1.12
C SER A 34 -0.18 -21.95 1.74
N ALA A 35 0.41 -23.09 1.42
CA ALA A 35 1.74 -23.49 1.90
C ALA A 35 2.90 -22.85 1.12
N ASP A 36 2.64 -22.22 -0.03
CA ASP A 36 3.71 -21.62 -0.84
C ASP A 36 4.25 -20.33 -0.20
N ASN A 37 5.51 -20.04 -0.47
CA ASN A 37 6.09 -18.74 -0.20
C ASN A 37 5.83 -17.78 -1.38
N LYS A 38 5.64 -16.50 -1.09
CA LYS A 38 5.64 -15.46 -2.14
C LYS A 38 7.04 -15.35 -2.74
N ILE A 39 7.13 -15.08 -4.03
CA ILE A 39 8.44 -14.89 -4.69
C ILE A 39 9.21 -13.72 -4.07
N THR A 40 8.53 -12.65 -3.68
CA THR A 40 9.18 -11.52 -3.01
C THR A 40 9.84 -11.95 -1.69
N ASP A 41 9.15 -12.77 -0.88
CA ASP A 41 9.71 -13.29 0.39
C ASP A 41 10.93 -14.20 0.13
N LEU A 42 10.86 -15.06 -0.92
CA LEU A 42 11.99 -15.89 -1.33
C LEU A 42 13.19 -15.07 -1.83
N LEU A 43 12.96 -13.94 -2.49
CA LEU A 43 14.04 -13.06 -2.95
C LEU A 43 14.72 -12.34 -1.78
N TYR A 44 13.97 -11.92 -0.74
CA TYR A 44 14.57 -11.41 0.50
C TYR A 44 15.37 -12.51 1.23
N LEU A 45 14.85 -13.74 1.28
CA LEU A 45 15.56 -14.87 1.87
C LEU A 45 16.84 -15.21 1.07
N LEU A 46 16.77 -15.14 -0.27
CA LEU A 46 17.93 -15.32 -1.16
C LEU A 46 19.02 -14.27 -0.87
N ASP A 47 18.63 -13.00 -0.69
CA ASP A 47 19.57 -11.94 -0.30
C ASP A 47 20.18 -12.18 1.09
N ALA A 48 19.38 -12.63 2.06
CA ALA A 48 19.87 -12.98 3.39
C ALA A 48 20.93 -14.11 3.33
N HIS A 49 20.66 -15.19 2.56
CA HIS A 49 21.63 -16.28 2.34
C HIS A 49 22.93 -15.76 1.72
N ARG A 50 22.83 -14.90 0.69
CA ARG A 50 23.99 -14.24 0.08
C ARG A 50 24.79 -13.43 1.11
N LYS A 51 24.12 -12.61 1.91
CA LYS A 51 24.73 -11.71 2.89
C LYS A 51 25.46 -12.45 4.01
N TYR A 52 24.93 -13.59 4.44
CA TYR A 52 25.50 -14.41 5.50
C TYR A 52 26.34 -15.59 4.96
N HIS A 53 26.61 -15.64 3.64
CA HIS A 53 27.40 -16.69 2.98
C HIS A 53 26.85 -18.11 3.22
N VAL A 54 25.53 -18.24 3.30
CA VAL A 54 24.81 -19.52 3.39
C VAL A 54 24.47 -20.00 1.98
N ASP A 55 24.43 -21.32 1.76
CA ASP A 55 24.01 -21.87 0.48
C ASP A 55 22.58 -21.42 0.13
N ALA A 56 22.44 -20.77 -1.02
CA ALA A 56 21.20 -20.20 -1.52
C ALA A 56 20.55 -21.06 -2.62
N SER A 57 21.15 -22.19 -2.97
CA SER A 57 20.75 -23.02 -4.14
C SER A 57 19.30 -23.53 -4.01
N SER A 58 18.91 -23.96 -2.83
CA SER A 58 17.55 -24.47 -2.56
C SER A 58 16.49 -23.36 -2.70
N VAL A 59 16.75 -22.16 -2.18
CA VAL A 59 15.87 -21.00 -2.29
C VAL A 59 15.76 -20.55 -3.75
N PHE A 60 16.88 -20.45 -4.45
CA PHE A 60 16.88 -20.12 -5.87
C PHE A 60 16.11 -21.13 -6.72
N LYS A 61 16.25 -22.43 -6.43
CA LYS A 61 15.49 -23.48 -7.13
C LYS A 61 13.97 -23.29 -7.00
N LEU A 62 13.48 -22.90 -5.83
CA LEU A 62 12.05 -22.58 -5.65
C LEU A 62 11.61 -21.40 -6.53
N ILE A 63 12.40 -20.34 -6.55
CA ILE A 63 12.14 -19.16 -7.40
C ILE A 63 12.13 -19.56 -8.87
N LYS A 64 13.19 -20.25 -9.34
CA LYS A 64 13.35 -20.68 -10.73
C LYS A 64 12.21 -21.58 -11.18
N ASN A 65 11.87 -22.59 -10.38
CA ASN A 65 10.78 -23.51 -10.69
C ASN A 65 9.44 -22.78 -10.85
N ARG A 66 9.16 -21.80 -10.00
CA ARG A 66 7.93 -21.02 -10.07
C ARG A 66 7.77 -20.27 -11.39
N PHE A 67 8.82 -19.62 -11.87
CA PHE A 67 8.78 -18.93 -13.17
C PHE A 67 8.70 -19.90 -14.35
N ILE A 68 9.38 -21.06 -14.28
CA ILE A 68 9.31 -22.11 -15.31
C ILE A 68 7.90 -22.70 -15.37
N GLU A 69 7.26 -22.95 -14.22
CA GLU A 69 5.88 -23.40 -14.17
C GLU A 69 4.93 -22.42 -14.85
N ILE A 70 5.04 -21.13 -14.54
CA ILE A 70 4.23 -20.08 -15.17
C ILE A 70 4.44 -20.07 -16.68
N LYS A 71 5.70 -20.08 -17.12
CA LYS A 71 6.05 -20.13 -18.54
C LYS A 71 5.40 -21.30 -19.25
N ASN A 72 5.56 -22.50 -18.68
CA ASN A 72 5.05 -23.74 -19.29
C ASN A 72 3.52 -23.81 -19.32
N GLU A 73 2.86 -23.43 -18.22
CA GLU A 73 1.40 -23.38 -18.14
C GLU A 73 0.77 -22.39 -19.13
N LEU A 74 1.47 -21.30 -19.45
CA LEU A 74 1.01 -20.29 -20.39
C LEU A 74 1.52 -20.56 -21.83
N GLY A 75 2.36 -21.57 -22.04
CA GLY A 75 2.94 -21.93 -23.36
C GLY A 75 3.87 -20.86 -23.91
N LEU A 76 4.62 -20.14 -23.05
CA LEU A 76 5.51 -19.05 -23.45
C LEU A 76 6.85 -19.59 -23.94
N LYS A 77 7.52 -18.81 -24.82
CA LYS A 77 8.76 -19.19 -25.49
C LYS A 77 9.98 -18.49 -24.94
N GLN A 78 9.80 -17.44 -24.12
CA GLN A 78 10.90 -16.63 -23.62
C GLN A 78 11.95 -17.49 -22.88
N PRO A 79 13.25 -17.28 -23.13
CA PRO A 79 14.31 -18.10 -22.52
C PRO A 79 14.62 -17.66 -21.08
N ILE A 80 13.57 -17.60 -20.23
CA ILE A 80 13.65 -17.07 -18.86
C ILE A 80 14.59 -17.89 -17.98
N GLU A 81 14.75 -19.17 -18.27
CA GLU A 81 15.66 -20.06 -17.56
C GLU A 81 17.11 -19.55 -17.63
N LYS A 82 17.57 -19.16 -18.82
CA LYS A 82 18.91 -18.61 -19.03
C LYS A 82 19.12 -17.32 -18.26
N GLU A 83 18.10 -16.46 -18.23
CA GLU A 83 18.17 -15.19 -17.51
C GLU A 83 18.16 -15.40 -15.98
N LEU A 84 17.39 -16.36 -15.48
CA LEU A 84 17.40 -16.75 -14.07
C LEU A 84 18.74 -17.37 -13.66
N ASP A 85 19.36 -18.21 -14.51
CA ASP A 85 20.68 -18.77 -14.23
C ASP A 85 21.76 -17.68 -14.25
N ALA A 86 21.72 -16.76 -15.19
CA ALA A 86 22.60 -15.59 -15.20
C ALA A 86 22.41 -14.68 -13.97
N PHE A 87 21.17 -14.50 -13.53
CA PHE A 87 20.85 -13.78 -12.29
C PHE A 87 21.50 -14.44 -11.08
N TYR A 88 21.36 -15.78 -10.93
CA TYR A 88 21.95 -16.52 -9.82
C TYR A 88 23.48 -16.52 -9.84
N THR A 89 24.08 -16.69 -11.03
CA THR A 89 25.55 -16.65 -11.20
C THR A 89 26.14 -15.31 -10.72
N ASN A 90 25.44 -14.20 -10.95
CA ASN A 90 25.88 -12.86 -10.57
C ASN A 90 25.35 -12.39 -9.21
N LEU A 91 24.71 -13.26 -8.45
CA LEU A 91 24.02 -12.93 -7.19
C LEU A 91 24.91 -12.14 -6.20
N ASN A 92 26.15 -12.55 -6.04
CA ASN A 92 27.09 -11.96 -5.07
C ASN A 92 27.49 -10.51 -5.42
N GLN A 93 27.33 -10.09 -6.67
CA GLN A 93 27.65 -8.73 -7.12
C GLN A 93 26.45 -7.79 -7.07
N MET A 94 25.27 -8.32 -6.73
CA MET A 94 24.02 -7.56 -6.73
C MET A 94 23.71 -6.95 -5.36
N SER A 95 23.14 -5.75 -5.37
CA SER A 95 22.53 -5.18 -4.17
C SER A 95 21.19 -5.84 -3.86
N GLN A 96 20.73 -5.75 -2.61
CA GLN A 96 19.39 -6.22 -2.20
C GLN A 96 18.30 -5.67 -3.11
N ALA A 97 18.34 -4.37 -3.43
CA ALA A 97 17.36 -3.73 -4.30
C ALA A 97 17.29 -4.39 -5.70
N VAL A 98 18.44 -4.76 -6.27
CA VAL A 98 18.48 -5.50 -7.54
C VAL A 98 17.85 -6.88 -7.38
N ILE A 99 18.21 -7.62 -6.32
CA ILE A 99 17.71 -8.99 -6.09
C ILE A 99 16.19 -8.98 -5.95
N VAL A 100 15.66 -8.15 -5.05
CA VAL A 100 14.21 -8.16 -4.75
C VAL A 100 13.37 -7.62 -5.92
N SER A 101 13.91 -6.73 -6.75
CA SER A 101 13.21 -6.22 -7.95
C SER A 101 13.03 -7.27 -9.05
N ARG A 102 13.74 -8.39 -9.00
CA ARG A 102 13.68 -9.41 -10.07
C ARG A 102 12.37 -10.19 -10.11
N GLY A 103 11.63 -10.20 -9.01
CA GLY A 103 10.29 -10.80 -8.99
C GLY A 103 9.34 -10.14 -10.00
N GLU A 104 9.21 -8.83 -9.90
CA GLU A 104 8.40 -8.00 -10.80
C GLU A 104 8.97 -7.98 -12.21
N TYR A 105 10.29 -7.87 -12.34
CA TYR A 105 10.98 -7.88 -13.63
C TYR A 105 10.68 -9.13 -14.46
N PHE A 106 10.90 -10.32 -13.90
CA PHE A 106 10.65 -11.56 -14.62
C PHE A 106 9.16 -11.81 -14.87
N CYS A 107 8.29 -11.43 -13.93
CA CYS A 107 6.85 -11.52 -14.11
C CYS A 107 6.37 -10.62 -15.25
N ALA A 108 6.86 -9.38 -15.30
CA ALA A 108 6.52 -8.43 -16.37
C ALA A 108 6.97 -8.92 -17.75
N LYS A 109 8.12 -9.56 -17.85
CA LYS A 109 8.60 -10.15 -19.12
C LYS A 109 7.69 -11.28 -19.61
N LEU A 110 7.28 -12.18 -18.72
CA LEU A 110 6.32 -13.25 -19.06
C LEU A 110 4.96 -12.68 -19.43
N MET A 111 4.50 -11.66 -18.71
CA MET A 111 3.24 -10.98 -18.98
C MET A 111 3.29 -10.27 -20.35
N ALA A 112 4.39 -9.62 -20.69
CA ALA A 112 4.56 -8.94 -21.96
C ALA A 112 4.42 -9.92 -23.15
N GLU A 113 5.09 -11.07 -23.07
CA GLU A 113 4.92 -12.11 -24.09
C GLU A 113 3.49 -12.67 -24.14
N TYR A 114 2.89 -12.95 -22.97
CA TYR A 114 1.53 -13.49 -22.90
C TYR A 114 0.49 -12.56 -23.53
N LEU A 115 0.64 -11.25 -23.35
CA LEU A 115 -0.27 -10.24 -23.91
C LEU A 115 0.09 -9.87 -25.36
N GLY A 116 1.30 -10.15 -25.82
CA GLY A 116 1.85 -9.65 -27.09
C GLY A 116 2.18 -8.17 -27.05
N TYR A 117 2.54 -7.62 -25.86
CA TYR A 117 2.88 -6.23 -25.63
C TYR A 117 4.39 -6.03 -25.50
N ALA A 118 4.85 -4.79 -25.67
CA ALA A 118 6.23 -4.45 -25.40
C ALA A 118 6.56 -4.55 -23.90
N PHE A 119 7.77 -4.99 -23.57
CA PHE A 119 8.32 -4.92 -22.21
C PHE A 119 9.11 -3.62 -22.07
N VAL A 120 8.80 -2.81 -21.04
CA VAL A 120 9.53 -1.58 -20.71
C VAL A 120 10.04 -1.69 -19.28
N ASP A 121 11.36 -1.71 -19.09
CA ASP A 121 11.96 -1.86 -17.76
C ASP A 121 11.82 -0.58 -16.92
N ALA A 122 11.35 -0.70 -15.71
CA ALA A 122 11.17 0.42 -14.78
C ALA A 122 12.48 1.17 -14.48
N LYS A 123 13.62 0.47 -14.48
CA LYS A 123 14.94 1.10 -14.29
C LYS A 123 15.26 2.16 -15.34
N ASP A 124 14.71 2.05 -16.55
CA ASP A 124 14.98 2.98 -17.65
C ASP A 124 14.08 4.23 -17.59
N ILE A 125 12.99 4.16 -16.85
CA ILE A 125 11.93 5.16 -16.79
C ILE A 125 11.89 5.90 -15.47
N ILE A 126 11.62 5.20 -14.36
CA ILE A 126 11.43 5.81 -13.04
C ILE A 126 12.75 6.34 -12.51
N ARG A 127 12.77 7.61 -12.12
CA ARG A 127 13.93 8.31 -11.54
C ARG A 127 13.62 8.80 -10.15
N PHE A 128 14.57 8.57 -9.24
CA PHE A 128 14.54 9.12 -7.90
C PHE A 128 15.57 10.23 -7.77
N LYS A 129 15.23 11.26 -7.00
CA LYS A 129 16.15 12.30 -6.54
C LYS A 129 17.07 11.78 -5.43
N LEU A 130 18.02 12.62 -4.98
CA LEU A 130 18.93 12.27 -3.87
C LEU A 130 18.21 12.05 -2.55
N ASP A 131 17.11 12.74 -2.30
CA ASP A 131 16.23 12.61 -1.14
C ASP A 131 15.28 11.40 -1.21
N LYS A 132 15.44 10.56 -2.24
CA LYS A 132 14.62 9.40 -2.56
C LYS A 132 13.18 9.70 -3.00
N SER A 133 12.80 10.96 -3.17
CA SER A 133 11.54 11.34 -3.81
C SER A 133 11.59 11.07 -5.32
N ILE A 134 10.41 11.03 -5.96
CA ILE A 134 10.32 10.86 -7.41
C ILE A 134 10.78 12.14 -8.12
N ASP A 135 11.64 11.96 -9.12
CA ASP A 135 11.93 13.00 -10.12
C ASP A 135 10.82 12.96 -11.19
N TRP A 136 9.79 13.77 -10.97
CA TRP A 136 8.60 13.79 -11.83
C TRP A 136 8.90 14.20 -13.26
N ASP A 137 9.77 15.19 -13.45
CA ASP A 137 10.10 15.72 -14.78
C ASP A 137 10.87 14.68 -15.59
N ALA A 138 11.93 14.11 -15.01
CA ALA A 138 12.72 13.08 -15.67
C ALA A 138 11.93 11.80 -15.93
N THR A 139 11.07 11.37 -14.97
CA THR A 139 10.22 10.19 -15.12
C THR A 139 9.18 10.41 -16.20
N SER A 140 8.47 11.54 -16.19
CA SER A 140 7.44 11.87 -17.18
C SER A 140 8.01 11.95 -18.58
N ALA A 141 9.12 12.68 -18.80
CA ALA A 141 9.76 12.80 -20.10
C ALA A 141 10.17 11.42 -20.68
N LYS A 142 10.78 10.56 -19.85
CA LYS A 142 11.18 9.21 -20.26
C LYS A 142 9.98 8.31 -20.58
N LEU A 143 8.93 8.37 -19.77
CA LEU A 143 7.73 7.57 -19.96
C LEU A 143 6.98 7.99 -21.24
N GLN A 144 6.80 9.29 -21.46
CA GLN A 144 6.15 9.82 -22.66
C GLN A 144 6.91 9.45 -23.92
N ALA A 145 8.26 9.51 -23.91
CA ALA A 145 9.09 9.07 -25.03
C ALA A 145 8.92 7.57 -25.34
N LYS A 146 8.68 6.73 -24.34
CA LYS A 146 8.38 5.31 -24.52
C LYS A 146 6.94 5.08 -24.98
N TYR A 147 6.00 5.81 -24.41
CA TYR A 147 4.60 5.76 -24.82
C TYR A 147 4.41 6.11 -26.31
N ALA A 148 5.16 7.08 -26.83
CA ALA A 148 5.15 7.42 -28.24
C ALA A 148 5.65 6.28 -29.16
N GLN A 149 6.36 5.28 -28.63
CA GLN A 149 6.88 4.14 -29.39
C GLN A 149 5.96 2.91 -29.39
N TYR A 150 5.07 2.78 -28.40
CA TYR A 150 4.26 1.58 -28.19
C TYR A 150 2.83 1.95 -27.81
N ASP A 151 1.85 1.43 -28.51
CA ASP A 151 0.43 1.57 -28.14
C ASP A 151 0.13 0.88 -26.81
N HIS A 152 0.83 -0.23 -26.55
CA HIS A 152 0.66 -1.04 -25.33
C HIS A 152 2.02 -1.54 -24.85
N PHE A 153 2.23 -1.49 -23.55
CA PHE A 153 3.41 -2.08 -22.92
C PHE A 153 3.11 -2.64 -21.53
N VAL A 154 3.96 -3.56 -21.10
CA VAL A 154 3.98 -4.08 -19.72
C VAL A 154 5.17 -3.48 -19.01
N PHE A 155 4.92 -3.06 -17.77
CA PHE A 155 5.88 -2.35 -16.93
C PHE A 155 6.04 -3.07 -15.60
N PRO A 156 7.24 -3.42 -15.13
CA PRO A 156 7.43 -3.98 -13.80
C PRO A 156 7.24 -2.89 -12.75
N GLY A 157 6.45 -3.17 -11.73
CA GLY A 157 6.29 -2.28 -10.59
C GLY A 157 7.44 -2.32 -9.59
N PHE A 158 7.33 -1.55 -8.49
CA PHE A 158 8.12 -1.67 -7.29
C PHE A 158 9.51 -1.02 -7.30
N TYR A 159 10.13 -0.67 -8.42
CA TYR A 159 11.49 -0.13 -8.48
C TYR A 159 11.68 0.94 -9.56
N GLY A 160 12.81 1.63 -9.46
CA GLY A 160 13.32 2.57 -10.45
C GLY A 160 14.83 2.76 -10.28
N THR A 161 15.37 3.87 -10.77
CA THR A 161 16.79 4.18 -10.70
C THR A 161 17.01 5.44 -9.85
N SER A 162 17.88 5.33 -8.85
CA SER A 162 18.32 6.44 -8.00
C SER A 162 19.18 7.45 -8.77
N ALA A 163 19.38 8.63 -8.19
CA ALA A 163 20.26 9.66 -8.75
C ALA A 163 21.69 9.16 -9.03
N ASN A 164 22.16 8.17 -8.25
CA ASN A 164 23.49 7.56 -8.42
C ASN A 164 23.53 6.42 -9.46
N GLY A 165 22.46 6.20 -10.21
CA GLY A 165 22.37 5.16 -11.25
C GLY A 165 22.09 3.74 -10.74
N HIS A 166 21.89 3.54 -9.44
CA HIS A 166 21.60 2.23 -8.84
C HIS A 166 20.10 1.97 -8.80
N ILE A 167 19.70 0.69 -8.86
CA ILE A 167 18.31 0.30 -8.64
C ILE A 167 17.92 0.66 -7.21
N GLN A 168 16.78 1.32 -7.08
CA GLN A 168 16.12 1.66 -5.83
C GLN A 168 14.70 1.11 -5.86
N VAL A 169 14.29 0.45 -4.78
CA VAL A 169 12.93 -0.08 -4.62
C VAL A 169 12.07 0.89 -3.83
N PHE A 170 10.77 0.89 -4.14
CA PHE A 170 9.78 1.57 -3.31
C PHE A 170 9.60 0.84 -1.98
N PRO A 171 9.10 1.51 -0.95
CA PRO A 171 8.65 0.84 0.26
C PRO A 171 7.45 -0.09 -0.04
N ARG A 172 6.79 -0.56 0.99
CA ARG A 172 5.63 -1.45 0.87
C ARG A 172 4.54 -0.81 -0.03
N GLY A 173 3.90 -1.61 -0.88
CA GLY A 173 2.90 -1.10 -1.83
C GLY A 173 3.48 -0.54 -3.13
N GLY A 174 4.74 -0.80 -3.43
CA GLY A 174 5.45 -0.22 -4.57
C GLY A 174 4.82 -0.48 -5.94
N GLY A 175 4.08 -1.58 -6.11
CA GLY A 175 3.29 -1.81 -7.33
C GLY A 175 2.17 -0.78 -7.49
N ASP A 176 1.39 -0.56 -6.43
CA ASP A 176 0.30 0.42 -6.42
C ASP A 176 0.85 1.84 -6.66
N ILE A 177 1.99 2.17 -6.03
CA ILE A 177 2.68 3.47 -6.22
C ILE A 177 3.15 3.61 -7.67
N THR A 178 3.73 2.56 -8.26
CA THR A 178 4.17 2.56 -9.66
C THR A 178 3.01 2.81 -10.60
N GLY A 179 1.89 2.11 -10.41
CA GLY A 179 0.68 2.32 -11.19
C GLY A 179 0.17 3.77 -11.14
N ALA A 180 0.17 4.37 -9.96
CA ALA A 180 -0.21 5.77 -9.77
C ALA A 180 0.76 6.76 -10.45
N ILE A 181 2.08 6.49 -10.42
CA ILE A 181 3.09 7.28 -11.13
C ILE A 181 2.85 7.23 -12.64
N LEU A 182 2.65 6.01 -13.18
CA LEU A 182 2.37 5.84 -14.61
C LEU A 182 1.09 6.59 -15.02
N ALA A 183 0.02 6.44 -14.25
CA ALA A 183 -1.25 7.12 -14.50
C ALA A 183 -1.08 8.65 -14.53
N LYS A 184 -0.38 9.23 -13.55
CA LYS A 184 -0.10 10.67 -13.50
C LYS A 184 0.74 11.14 -14.69
N CYS A 185 1.86 10.48 -14.97
CA CYS A 185 2.80 10.89 -16.02
C CYS A 185 2.23 10.75 -17.44
N LEU A 186 1.26 9.83 -17.64
CA LEU A 186 0.58 9.60 -18.92
C LEU A 186 -0.76 10.36 -19.01
N HIS A 187 -1.14 11.12 -18.00
CA HIS A 187 -2.45 11.81 -17.94
C HIS A 187 -3.61 10.83 -18.23
N ALA A 188 -3.60 9.68 -17.55
CA ALA A 188 -4.60 8.64 -17.78
C ALA A 188 -6.00 9.11 -17.38
N ASP A 189 -7.03 8.64 -18.09
CA ASP A 189 -8.44 8.93 -17.77
C ASP A 189 -8.87 8.23 -16.47
N VAL A 190 -8.27 7.07 -16.18
CA VAL A 190 -8.53 6.27 -14.97
C VAL A 190 -7.32 5.41 -14.62
N TYR A 191 -7.06 5.24 -13.33
CA TYR A 191 -6.14 4.25 -12.80
C TYR A 191 -6.93 3.03 -12.29
N GLU A 192 -6.90 1.92 -13.01
CA GLU A 192 -7.48 0.66 -12.53
C GLU A 192 -6.49 -0.11 -11.69
N ASN A 193 -6.86 -0.38 -10.42
CA ASN A 193 -6.11 -1.25 -9.53
C ASN A 193 -6.84 -2.59 -9.38
N TRP A 194 -6.29 -3.62 -10.00
CA TRP A 194 -6.83 -4.98 -9.97
C TRP A 194 -6.23 -5.79 -8.84
N THR A 195 -7.07 -6.20 -7.89
CA THR A 195 -6.68 -6.90 -6.66
C THR A 195 -7.53 -8.17 -6.47
N ASP A 196 -7.45 -8.81 -5.32
CA ASP A 196 -8.21 -10.01 -4.95
C ASP A 196 -9.56 -9.71 -4.27
N VAL A 197 -9.88 -8.43 -4.03
CA VAL A 197 -11.14 -7.97 -3.45
C VAL A 197 -11.91 -7.08 -4.41
N SER A 198 -13.25 -7.04 -4.27
CA SER A 198 -14.15 -6.28 -5.16
C SER A 198 -14.36 -4.83 -4.72
N GLY A 199 -13.28 -4.15 -4.31
CA GLY A 199 -13.34 -2.78 -3.80
C GLY A 199 -13.52 -2.71 -2.29
N PHE A 200 -14.01 -1.58 -1.81
CA PHE A 200 -14.24 -1.33 -0.39
C PHE A 200 -15.62 -1.78 0.06
N LEU A 201 -15.71 -2.26 1.27
CA LEU A 201 -16.96 -2.64 1.94
C LEU A 201 -17.33 -1.60 2.99
N MET A 202 -18.64 -1.42 3.24
CA MET A 202 -19.15 -0.47 4.24
C MET A 202 -18.78 -0.87 5.68
N ALA A 203 -18.37 -2.13 5.92
CA ALA A 203 -17.90 -2.61 7.20
C ALA A 203 -16.97 -3.81 6.98
N ASP A 204 -16.18 -4.15 8.01
CA ASP A 204 -15.28 -5.31 8.00
C ASP A 204 -16.10 -6.62 7.89
N PRO A 205 -15.85 -7.45 6.86
CA PRO A 205 -16.57 -8.72 6.67
C PRO A 205 -16.26 -9.78 7.74
N THR A 206 -15.23 -9.59 8.54
CA THR A 206 -14.93 -10.48 9.68
C THR A 206 -15.82 -10.20 10.90
N ILE A 207 -16.39 -8.99 10.95
CA ILE A 207 -17.25 -8.51 12.05
C ILE A 207 -18.72 -8.49 11.61
N VAL A 208 -19.00 -7.94 10.43
CA VAL A 208 -20.36 -7.78 9.91
C VAL A 208 -20.61 -8.79 8.79
N LYS A 209 -21.66 -9.60 8.96
CA LYS A 209 -22.03 -10.60 7.95
C LYS A 209 -22.60 -9.92 6.70
N ASN A 210 -22.00 -10.20 5.54
CA ASN A 210 -22.42 -9.69 4.22
C ASN A 210 -22.49 -8.14 4.16
N PRO A 211 -21.44 -7.41 4.48
CA PRO A 211 -21.44 -5.96 4.36
C PRO A 211 -21.62 -5.55 2.89
N LYS A 212 -22.28 -4.41 2.66
CA LYS A 212 -22.48 -3.89 1.30
C LYS A 212 -21.18 -3.32 0.74
N GLY A 213 -21.02 -3.42 -0.58
CA GLY A 213 -19.91 -2.77 -1.30
C GLY A 213 -20.14 -1.26 -1.44
N ILE A 214 -19.06 -0.51 -1.36
CA ILE A 214 -19.01 0.92 -1.65
C ILE A 214 -18.70 1.08 -3.13
N THR A 215 -19.60 1.63 -3.91
CA THR A 215 -19.40 1.84 -5.35
C THR A 215 -18.61 3.10 -5.66
N HIS A 216 -18.78 4.16 -4.86
CA HIS A 216 -18.10 5.45 -5.03
C HIS A 216 -17.72 6.01 -3.66
N ILE A 217 -16.48 6.47 -3.55
CA ILE A 217 -15.93 7.07 -2.34
C ILE A 217 -15.02 8.25 -2.72
N THR A 218 -14.99 9.29 -1.89
CA THR A 218 -14.03 10.38 -2.05
C THR A 218 -12.67 10.01 -1.43
N TYR A 219 -11.60 10.70 -1.85
CA TYR A 219 -10.29 10.53 -1.23
C TYR A 219 -10.28 10.82 0.28
N SER A 220 -11.08 11.82 0.71
CA SER A 220 -11.21 12.16 2.13
C SER A 220 -11.88 11.04 2.93
N GLU A 221 -13.03 10.54 2.45
CA GLU A 221 -13.73 9.41 3.08
C GLU A 221 -12.84 8.15 3.13
N LEU A 222 -12.11 7.87 2.03
CA LEU A 222 -11.20 6.75 1.97
C LEU A 222 -10.10 6.85 3.03
N ARG A 223 -9.51 8.04 3.20
CA ARG A 223 -8.46 8.27 4.18
C ARG A 223 -8.93 7.99 5.60
N GLU A 224 -10.14 8.46 5.95
CA GLU A 224 -10.75 8.18 7.25
C GLU A 224 -10.98 6.68 7.49
N LEU A 225 -11.52 5.97 6.49
CA LEU A 225 -11.72 4.51 6.60
C LEU A 225 -10.39 3.74 6.68
N SER A 226 -9.39 4.14 5.88
CA SER A 226 -8.08 3.48 5.86
C SER A 226 -7.31 3.68 7.16
N TYR A 227 -7.40 4.86 7.76
CA TYR A 227 -6.79 5.14 9.06
C TYR A 227 -7.32 4.21 10.16
N MET A 228 -8.60 3.86 10.09
CA MET A 228 -9.24 2.91 11.00
C MET A 228 -9.10 1.44 10.57
N GLY A 229 -8.19 1.12 9.64
CA GLY A 229 -7.83 -0.24 9.27
C GLY A 229 -8.52 -0.83 8.03
N ALA A 230 -9.43 -0.13 7.38
CA ALA A 230 -10.06 -0.56 6.13
C ALA A 230 -9.14 -0.27 4.93
N SER A 231 -7.99 -0.96 4.84
CA SER A 231 -6.99 -0.71 3.79
C SER A 231 -7.10 -1.74 2.66
N VAL A 232 -7.35 -1.28 1.44
CA VAL A 232 -7.29 -2.07 0.20
C VAL A 232 -6.14 -1.60 -0.70
N LEU A 233 -5.84 -0.30 -0.68
CA LEU A 233 -4.80 0.35 -1.46
C LEU A 233 -3.77 1.00 -0.53
N HIS A 234 -2.50 0.99 -0.92
CA HIS A 234 -1.46 1.67 -0.16
C HIS A 234 -1.65 3.19 -0.20
N GLU A 235 -1.57 3.86 0.95
CA GLU A 235 -1.89 5.29 1.06
C GLU A 235 -1.01 6.16 0.14
N GLU A 236 0.29 5.85 0.03
CA GLU A 236 1.22 6.58 -0.85
C GLU A 236 0.88 6.51 -2.34
N ALA A 237 0.13 5.48 -2.78
CA ALA A 237 -0.33 5.38 -4.15
C ALA A 237 -1.45 6.39 -4.50
N ILE A 238 -2.12 6.93 -3.49
CA ILE A 238 -3.24 7.86 -3.69
C ILE A 238 -2.74 9.25 -4.11
N PHE A 239 -1.65 9.73 -3.55
CA PHE A 239 -1.19 11.11 -3.74
C PHE A 239 -0.96 11.50 -5.21
N PRO A 240 -0.21 10.73 -6.04
CA PRO A 240 0.06 11.14 -7.41
C PRO A 240 -1.20 11.29 -8.25
N VAL A 241 -2.15 10.37 -8.12
CA VAL A 241 -3.40 10.38 -8.91
C VAL A 241 -4.41 11.38 -8.38
N LYS A 242 -4.44 11.62 -7.05
CA LYS A 242 -5.25 12.69 -6.45
C LYS A 242 -4.83 14.05 -6.95
N GLU A 243 -3.53 14.38 -6.93
CA GLU A 243 -2.99 15.63 -7.46
C GLU A 243 -3.31 15.85 -8.95
N ALA A 244 -3.31 14.76 -9.72
CA ALA A 244 -3.65 14.80 -11.15
C ALA A 244 -5.16 14.73 -11.42
N ASN A 245 -5.99 14.64 -10.37
CA ASN A 245 -7.44 14.46 -10.46
C ASN A 245 -7.86 13.25 -11.31
N ILE A 246 -7.09 12.15 -11.22
CA ILE A 246 -7.34 10.90 -11.93
C ILE A 246 -8.12 9.97 -11.01
N PRO A 247 -9.29 9.47 -11.38
CA PRO A 247 -10.03 8.51 -10.56
C PRO A 247 -9.29 7.17 -10.47
N ILE A 248 -9.36 6.53 -9.30
CA ILE A 248 -8.91 5.15 -9.10
C ILE A 248 -10.11 4.22 -9.14
N HIS A 249 -10.03 3.13 -9.88
CA HIS A 249 -11.04 2.10 -9.89
C HIS A 249 -10.46 0.79 -9.34
N ILE A 250 -10.92 0.36 -8.16
CA ILE A 250 -10.52 -0.91 -7.54
C ILE A 250 -11.40 -2.02 -8.10
N LEU A 251 -10.76 -3.02 -8.70
CA LEU A 251 -11.42 -4.12 -9.39
C LEU A 251 -10.91 -5.48 -8.91
N ASN A 252 -11.76 -6.50 -9.00
CA ASN A 252 -11.42 -7.86 -8.57
C ASN A 252 -11.01 -8.73 -9.75
N THR A 253 -9.75 -9.19 -9.75
CA THR A 253 -9.22 -10.09 -10.77
C THR A 253 -9.90 -11.47 -10.79
N ASN A 254 -10.43 -11.94 -9.66
CA ASN A 254 -11.14 -13.21 -9.56
C ASN A 254 -12.63 -13.08 -9.94
N ARG A 255 -13.18 -11.86 -9.86
CA ARG A 255 -14.57 -11.53 -10.19
C ARG A 255 -14.62 -10.25 -11.02
N PRO A 256 -14.16 -10.28 -12.28
CA PRO A 256 -14.04 -9.08 -13.12
C PRO A 256 -15.38 -8.44 -13.50
N GLN A 257 -16.50 -9.12 -13.27
CA GLN A 257 -17.86 -8.60 -13.46
C GLN A 257 -18.35 -7.74 -12.28
N ASP A 258 -17.67 -7.79 -11.11
CA ASP A 258 -18.06 -6.96 -9.98
C ASP A 258 -17.76 -5.49 -10.28
N ALA A 259 -18.66 -4.60 -9.89
CA ALA A 259 -18.55 -3.17 -10.17
C ALA A 259 -17.33 -2.49 -9.52
N GLY A 260 -16.79 -3.06 -8.45
CA GLY A 260 -15.67 -2.49 -7.71
C GLY A 260 -16.00 -1.18 -6.99
N THR A 261 -14.96 -0.40 -6.67
CA THR A 261 -15.10 0.91 -6.04
C THR A 261 -14.36 1.97 -6.84
N ILE A 262 -15.02 3.08 -7.15
CA ILE A 262 -14.42 4.27 -7.77
C ILE A 262 -14.06 5.28 -6.67
N ILE A 263 -12.78 5.69 -6.64
CA ILE A 263 -12.25 6.69 -5.72
C ILE A 263 -11.94 7.95 -6.53
N GLN A 264 -12.49 9.10 -6.13
CA GLN A 264 -12.31 10.38 -6.83
C GLN A 264 -12.47 11.58 -5.88
N GLU A 265 -12.02 12.77 -6.29
CA GLU A 265 -12.10 13.97 -5.43
C GLU A 265 -13.55 14.37 -5.14
N HIS A 266 -14.41 14.40 -6.16
CA HIS A 266 -15.81 14.80 -6.03
C HIS A 266 -16.72 13.71 -6.59
N SER A 267 -17.51 13.09 -5.73
CA SER A 267 -18.55 12.17 -6.18
C SER A 267 -19.90 12.91 -6.30
N LYS A 268 -20.39 13.02 -7.54
CA LYS A 268 -21.77 13.49 -7.82
C LYS A 268 -22.81 12.40 -7.56
N VAL A 269 -22.37 11.16 -7.36
CA VAL A 269 -23.26 10.02 -7.11
C VAL A 269 -23.79 10.15 -5.69
N LYS A 270 -25.10 10.34 -5.56
CA LYS A 270 -25.77 10.25 -4.27
C LYS A 270 -25.75 8.77 -3.86
N SER A 271 -24.99 8.45 -2.80
CA SER A 271 -25.17 7.15 -2.15
C SER A 271 -26.60 7.14 -1.59
N GLY A 272 -27.31 6.02 -1.74
CA GLY A 272 -28.65 5.90 -1.13
C GLY A 272 -28.60 5.84 0.41
N TYR A 273 -27.44 6.02 1.00
CA TYR A 273 -27.16 5.95 2.43
C TYR A 273 -26.38 7.19 2.89
N PRO A 274 -26.72 7.75 4.07
CA PRO A 274 -25.96 8.87 4.65
C PRO A 274 -24.54 8.46 5.08
N ILE A 275 -24.35 7.17 5.40
CA ILE A 275 -23.08 6.60 5.85
C ILE A 275 -22.39 5.92 4.67
N THR A 276 -21.12 6.25 4.45
CA THR A 276 -20.26 5.62 3.43
C THR A 276 -19.66 4.32 3.96
N GLY A 277 -19.23 4.30 5.23
CA GLY A 277 -18.67 3.12 5.86
C GLY A 277 -18.46 3.29 7.35
N ILE A 278 -18.24 2.16 8.02
CA ILE A 278 -17.88 2.07 9.42
C ILE A 278 -16.61 1.21 9.51
N ALA A 279 -15.57 1.77 10.10
CA ALA A 279 -14.31 1.07 10.35
C ALA A 279 -14.00 1.11 11.84
N GLY A 280 -13.26 0.11 12.32
CA GLY A 280 -12.86 0.05 13.71
C GLY A 280 -11.50 -0.63 13.89
N LYS A 281 -10.76 -0.13 14.88
CA LYS A 281 -9.46 -0.65 15.25
C LYS A 281 -9.46 -0.93 16.76
N LYS A 282 -8.90 -2.06 17.16
CA LYS A 282 -8.77 -2.49 18.55
C LYS A 282 -7.39 -2.08 19.11
N ASP A 283 -7.16 -2.45 20.34
CA ASP A 283 -5.88 -2.33 21.05
C ASP A 283 -5.50 -0.89 21.36
N PHE A 284 -6.48 -0.10 21.80
CA PHE A 284 -6.28 1.24 22.34
C PHE A 284 -6.35 1.27 23.86
N MET A 285 -5.74 2.29 24.41
CA MET A 285 -5.72 2.64 25.82
C MET A 285 -6.13 4.12 25.97
N SER A 286 -6.86 4.46 27.02
CA SER A 286 -7.23 5.83 27.35
C SER A 286 -6.67 6.23 28.70
N ILE A 287 -6.00 7.37 28.75
CA ILE A 287 -5.58 8.03 29.99
C ILE A 287 -6.58 9.14 30.30
N TYR A 288 -7.37 8.97 31.33
CA TYR A 288 -8.31 9.98 31.81
C TYR A 288 -7.64 10.87 32.86
N VAL A 289 -7.68 12.18 32.59
CA VAL A 289 -7.14 13.22 33.47
C VAL A 289 -8.28 14.14 33.89
N TYR A 290 -8.51 14.27 35.19
CA TYR A 290 -9.47 15.22 35.77
C TYR A 290 -8.75 16.19 36.70
N LYS A 291 -9.04 17.48 36.55
CA LYS A 291 -8.53 18.53 37.45
C LYS A 291 -9.59 19.60 37.61
N LYS A 292 -9.99 19.84 38.85
CA LYS A 292 -10.94 20.90 39.17
C LYS A 292 -10.46 22.25 38.69
N HIS A 293 -11.32 22.98 37.98
CA HIS A 293 -11.01 24.27 37.35
C HIS A 293 -9.91 24.19 36.27
N MET A 294 -9.77 23.07 35.59
CA MET A 294 -8.80 22.87 34.51
C MET A 294 -8.93 23.94 33.41
N SER A 295 -10.16 24.35 33.10
CA SER A 295 -10.44 25.39 32.11
C SER A 295 -9.79 26.76 32.40
N ASN A 296 -9.47 27.04 33.69
CA ASN A 296 -8.80 28.26 34.13
C ASN A 296 -7.27 28.18 34.02
N GLU A 297 -6.71 26.99 33.78
CA GLU A 297 -5.28 26.76 33.67
C GLU A 297 -4.83 26.77 32.20
N VAL A 298 -4.29 27.90 31.75
CA VAL A 298 -3.80 28.06 30.37
C VAL A 298 -2.69 27.05 30.07
N GLY A 299 -2.86 26.30 28.98
CA GLY A 299 -1.83 25.36 28.51
C GLY A 299 -1.78 24.04 29.25
N PHE A 300 -2.81 23.67 30.04
CA PHE A 300 -2.85 22.42 30.79
C PHE A 300 -2.74 21.19 29.87
N ILE A 301 -3.58 21.09 28.82
CA ILE A 301 -3.49 20.02 27.83
C ILE A 301 -2.15 20.02 27.11
N ARG A 302 -1.59 21.19 26.76
CA ARG A 302 -0.27 21.27 26.14
C ARG A 302 0.83 20.63 27.00
N LYS A 303 0.80 20.81 28.32
CA LYS A 303 1.77 20.16 29.24
C LYS A 303 1.68 18.65 29.14
N ALA A 304 0.44 18.09 29.13
CA ALA A 304 0.21 16.66 28.97
C ALA A 304 0.78 16.15 27.62
N LEU A 305 0.51 16.87 26.52
CA LEU A 305 1.02 16.53 25.20
C LEU A 305 2.55 16.59 25.14
N SER A 306 3.17 17.58 25.79
CA SER A 306 4.63 17.70 25.86
C SER A 306 5.30 16.53 26.61
N ILE A 307 4.61 15.94 27.58
CA ILE A 307 5.09 14.71 28.22
C ILE A 307 5.10 13.56 27.23
N LEU A 308 3.98 13.32 26.51
CA LEU A 308 3.90 12.25 25.52
C LEU A 308 4.88 12.43 24.35
N GLU A 309 5.12 13.68 23.93
CA GLU A 309 6.11 14.03 22.92
C GLU A 309 7.53 13.56 23.31
N LYS A 310 7.93 13.70 24.58
CA LYS A 310 9.23 13.21 25.08
C LYS A 310 9.42 11.71 24.90
N TYR A 311 8.32 10.94 24.94
CA TYR A 311 8.30 9.50 24.77
C TYR A 311 7.98 9.07 23.31
N HIS A 312 7.86 10.03 22.39
CA HIS A 312 7.51 9.79 20.98
C HIS A 312 6.17 9.03 20.78
N ILE A 313 5.21 9.26 21.69
CA ILE A 313 3.89 8.64 21.63
C ILE A 313 2.98 9.43 20.70
N SER A 314 2.43 8.75 19.69
CA SER A 314 1.39 9.29 18.82
C SER A 314 0.03 9.25 19.50
N ILE A 315 -0.78 10.28 19.26
CA ILE A 315 -2.10 10.42 19.89
C ILE A 315 -3.18 10.26 18.82
N GLU A 316 -4.14 9.39 19.11
CA GLU A 316 -5.23 9.11 18.19
C GLU A 316 -6.42 10.06 18.41
N HIS A 317 -6.76 10.35 19.66
CA HIS A 317 -7.91 11.19 19.98
C HIS A 317 -7.80 11.83 21.36
N ILE A 318 -8.29 13.07 21.50
CA ILE A 318 -8.30 13.82 22.75
C ILE A 318 -9.68 14.42 22.99
N PRO A 319 -10.66 13.65 23.46
CA PRO A 319 -11.94 14.23 23.88
C PRO A 319 -11.73 15.03 25.16
N SER A 320 -12.09 16.31 25.14
CA SER A 320 -11.92 17.24 26.24
C SER A 320 -13.25 17.82 26.72
N GLY A 321 -13.39 17.94 28.04
CA GLY A 321 -14.45 18.63 28.73
C GLY A 321 -13.93 19.87 29.48
N ILE A 322 -14.74 20.42 30.39
CA ILE A 322 -14.40 21.62 31.15
C ILE A 322 -13.28 21.36 32.16
N ASP A 323 -13.38 20.25 32.89
CA ASP A 323 -12.48 19.89 33.98
C ASP A 323 -11.76 18.55 33.73
N SER A 324 -11.87 17.97 32.54
CA SER A 324 -11.26 16.70 32.21
C SER A 324 -10.96 16.55 30.74
N PHE A 325 -10.02 15.67 30.43
CA PHE A 325 -9.79 15.17 29.07
C PHE A 325 -9.34 13.70 29.14
N ASN A 326 -9.51 13.01 28.02
CA ASN A 326 -8.92 11.72 27.76
C ASN A 326 -7.83 11.84 26.70
N ILE A 327 -6.82 11.01 26.80
CA ILE A 327 -5.84 10.81 25.73
C ILE A 327 -5.95 9.37 25.29
N VAL A 328 -6.32 9.15 24.05
CA VAL A 328 -6.43 7.82 23.46
C VAL A 328 -5.18 7.56 22.61
N VAL A 329 -4.52 6.45 22.88
CA VAL A 329 -3.27 6.02 22.23
C VAL A 329 -3.31 4.53 21.88
N GLU A 330 -2.55 4.09 20.89
CA GLU A 330 -2.35 2.67 20.67
C GLU A 330 -1.60 2.03 21.85
N LYS A 331 -2.10 0.89 22.35
CA LYS A 331 -1.52 0.20 23.50
C LYS A 331 -0.03 -0.11 23.29
N LYS A 332 0.33 -0.60 22.10
CA LYS A 332 1.71 -0.98 21.75
C LYS A 332 2.72 0.18 21.82
N GLU A 333 2.27 1.43 21.64
CA GLU A 333 3.18 2.60 21.65
C GLU A 333 3.50 3.07 23.04
N ILE A 334 2.60 2.85 24.01
CA ILE A 334 2.73 3.37 25.36
C ILE A 334 3.05 2.31 26.42
N GLU A 335 2.81 1.02 26.14
CA GLU A 335 2.85 -0.07 27.13
C GLU A 335 4.17 -0.10 27.90
N GLU A 336 5.30 0.07 27.25
CA GLU A 336 6.64 0.05 27.88
C GLU A 336 6.89 1.26 28.80
N SER A 337 6.34 2.43 28.45
CA SER A 337 6.60 3.71 29.14
C SER A 337 5.43 4.19 30.00
N LEU A 338 4.34 3.42 30.07
CA LEU A 338 3.08 3.84 30.71
C LEU A 338 3.26 4.36 32.13
N TYR A 339 3.95 3.61 32.96
CA TYR A 339 4.12 3.98 34.37
C TYR A 339 4.96 5.23 34.58
N GLU A 340 5.99 5.45 33.75
CA GLU A 340 6.81 6.65 33.75
C GLU A 340 5.99 7.88 33.32
N ILE A 341 5.20 7.74 32.26
CA ILE A 341 4.29 8.79 31.78
C ILE A 341 3.27 9.17 32.85
N LEU A 342 2.68 8.19 33.52
CA LEU A 342 1.73 8.43 34.62
C LEU A 342 2.39 9.14 35.81
N ALA A 343 3.65 8.83 36.12
CA ALA A 343 4.41 9.53 37.16
C ALA A 343 4.61 11.00 36.77
N HIS A 344 5.07 11.29 35.54
CA HIS A 344 5.19 12.66 35.04
C HIS A 344 3.84 13.40 35.03
N PHE A 345 2.75 12.74 34.67
CA PHE A 345 1.41 13.35 34.75
C PHE A 345 1.04 13.73 36.16
N LYS A 346 1.32 12.89 37.16
CA LYS A 346 1.08 13.20 38.59
C LYS A 346 1.93 14.38 39.05
N ASP A 347 3.21 14.41 38.71
CA ASP A 347 4.15 15.41 39.18
C ASP A 347 3.97 16.77 38.50
N GLU A 348 3.83 16.79 37.16
CA GLU A 348 3.80 18.05 36.39
C GLU A 348 2.37 18.63 36.26
N LEU A 349 1.35 17.79 36.12
CA LEU A 349 -0.05 18.24 35.97
C LEU A 349 -0.79 18.35 37.31
N LYS A 350 -0.41 17.54 38.29
CA LYS A 350 -1.08 17.44 39.58
C LYS A 350 -2.61 17.30 39.46
N PRO A 351 -3.09 16.27 38.74
CA PRO A 351 -4.52 16.05 38.54
C PRO A 351 -5.18 15.58 39.83
N ASP A 352 -6.44 15.92 40.02
CA ASP A 352 -7.24 15.38 41.15
C ASP A 352 -7.59 13.89 40.94
N LYS A 353 -7.70 13.47 39.67
CA LYS A 353 -7.89 12.06 39.33
C LYS A 353 -7.14 11.73 38.02
N LEU A 354 -6.43 10.60 38.06
CA LEU A 354 -5.74 10.01 36.92
C LEU A 354 -6.06 8.53 36.86
N THR A 355 -6.67 8.07 35.76
CA THR A 355 -7.02 6.66 35.58
C THR A 355 -6.70 6.22 34.14
N VAL A 356 -6.38 4.94 33.99
CA VAL A 356 -6.14 4.30 32.71
C VAL A 356 -7.26 3.29 32.46
N GLN A 357 -7.73 3.26 31.22
CA GLN A 357 -8.67 2.25 30.73
C GLN A 357 -8.02 1.56 29.54
N GLU A 358 -7.92 0.25 29.62
CA GLU A 358 -7.34 -0.62 28.59
C GLU A 358 -8.42 -1.31 27.75
N ASP A 359 -7.99 -2.04 26.73
CA ASP A 359 -8.82 -2.87 25.85
C ASP A 359 -9.96 -2.10 25.18
N LEU A 360 -9.66 -0.90 24.72
CA LEU A 360 -10.59 -0.06 24.00
C LEU A 360 -10.52 -0.33 22.49
N ALA A 361 -11.63 -0.05 21.79
CA ALA A 361 -11.69 0.01 20.35
C ALA A 361 -12.17 1.41 19.93
N LEU A 362 -11.52 1.95 18.89
CA LEU A 362 -12.01 3.13 18.19
C LEU A 362 -12.89 2.69 17.02
N ILE A 363 -14.06 3.28 16.91
CA ILE A 363 -15.01 3.06 15.82
C ILE A 363 -15.27 4.40 15.16
N SER A 364 -14.96 4.47 13.86
CA SER A 364 -15.24 5.65 13.03
C SER A 364 -16.40 5.38 12.09
N THR A 365 -17.34 6.31 12.03
CA THR A 365 -18.43 6.33 11.06
C THR A 365 -18.14 7.44 10.06
N VAL A 366 -17.97 7.07 8.81
CA VAL A 366 -17.65 7.98 7.70
C VAL A 366 -18.87 8.13 6.81
N GLY A 367 -19.21 9.36 6.47
CA GLY A 367 -20.36 9.65 5.61
C GLY A 367 -20.30 11.03 5.01
N LYS A 368 -21.21 11.29 4.07
CA LYS A 368 -21.38 12.58 3.41
C LYS A 368 -22.37 13.44 4.17
N ASN A 369 -22.10 14.75 4.26
CA ASN A 369 -23.02 15.73 4.87
C ASN A 369 -23.41 15.36 6.32
N MET A 370 -22.46 14.83 7.10
CA MET A 370 -22.71 14.46 8.51
C MET A 370 -22.66 15.67 9.46
N SER A 371 -22.41 16.86 8.93
CA SER A 371 -22.39 18.12 9.68
C SER A 371 -23.72 18.88 9.65
N ASP A 372 -24.73 18.38 8.98
CA ASP A 372 -26.07 19.00 8.87
C ASP A 372 -27.05 18.43 9.90
#